data_a7a72dc7ec7f70c618d5f64195978536
#
_entry.id   a7a72dc7ec7f70c618d5f64195978536
#
_cell.length_a   1.000
_cell.length_b   1.000
_cell.length_c   1.000
_cell.angle_alpha   90.00
_cell.angle_beta   90.00
_cell.angle_gamma   90.00
#
_symmetry.space_group_name_H-M   'P 1'
#
loop_
_entity.id
_entity.type
_entity.pdbx_description
1 polymer ?
#
loop_
_entity_poly.entity_id
_entity_poly.type
_entity_poly.pdbx_seq_one_letter_code
_entity_poly.pdbx_strand_id
1 'polypeptide(L)'
;MIFSSALNIGQSKANPALNCKDLKHKAPSLVSDVYWIDPDGGSHDNAFQAYCDQQTDGGGWTLVWSYTFTAYYSFTSSSNAVTPRPSWLGYFANTRLSTTVPLNETDYQAMNFSLWRTIGKEFLIKSNINNWIACKNGTGNLVQQKTGSITCKLVKQVSNQCAGVVPTSFRSLYTGPVLQASSYYYFFDGSTQYYYPTHDPCGRNQANQLKGVANPHGNIFVR
;
A
#
# COMPACT_ATOMS: atom_id res chain seq x y z
N MET A 1 -5.81 36.20 17.77
CA MET A 1 -6.29 35.70 16.46
C MET A 1 -5.30 34.68 15.92
N ILE A 2 -5.41 33.39 16.34
CA ILE A 2 -4.49 32.30 15.91
C ILE A 2 -5.29 31.10 15.30
N PHE A 3 -6.54 31.32 14.86
CA PHE A 3 -7.39 30.21 14.40
C PHE A 3 -7.40 29.99 12.88
N SER A 4 -6.61 30.75 12.09
CA SER A 4 -6.69 30.66 10.61
C SER A 4 -5.74 29.63 9.97
N SER A 5 -4.65 29.21 10.62
CA SER A 5 -3.66 28.34 9.99
C SER A 5 -4.00 26.85 10.03
N ALA A 6 -4.73 26.41 11.05
CA ALA A 6 -5.12 24.99 11.18
C ALA A 6 -6.23 24.59 10.19
N LEU A 7 -7.08 25.53 9.75
CA LEU A 7 -8.18 25.28 8.82
C LEU A 7 -7.73 25.03 7.37
N ASN A 8 -6.48 25.36 7.01
CA ASN A 8 -5.98 25.27 5.62
C ASN A 8 -4.77 24.33 5.47
N ILE A 9 -4.44 23.54 6.49
CA ILE A 9 -3.33 22.61 6.42
C ILE A 9 -3.60 21.53 5.32
N GLY A 10 -2.60 21.27 4.51
CA GLY A 10 -2.68 20.31 3.39
C GLY A 10 -3.43 20.83 2.16
N GLN A 11 -4.03 22.03 2.19
CA GLN A 11 -4.81 22.56 1.07
C GLN A 11 -3.94 23.24 0.00
N SER A 12 -2.71 23.58 0.32
CA SER A 12 -1.79 24.21 -0.63
C SER A 12 -0.35 23.78 -0.38
N LYS A 13 0.49 23.93 -1.41
CA LYS A 13 1.92 23.69 -1.32
C LYS A 13 2.61 24.54 -0.26
N ALA A 14 2.09 25.75 -0.01
CA ALA A 14 2.64 26.68 1.00
C ALA A 14 2.28 26.30 2.44
N ASN A 15 1.30 25.41 2.65
CA ASN A 15 0.89 24.94 3.97
C ASN A 15 0.62 23.43 3.97
N PRO A 16 1.62 22.60 3.67
CA PRO A 16 1.47 21.15 3.63
C PRO A 16 1.39 20.55 5.04
N ALA A 17 0.82 19.35 5.15
CA ALA A 17 1.00 18.52 6.34
C ALA A 17 2.29 17.70 6.22
N LEU A 18 2.84 17.19 7.31
CA LEU A 18 4.00 16.26 7.23
C LEU A 18 3.63 14.96 6.50
N ASN A 19 2.44 14.44 6.73
CA ASN A 19 1.86 13.26 6.09
C ASN A 19 0.36 13.20 6.40
N CYS A 20 -0.35 12.22 5.88
CA CYS A 20 -1.80 12.10 6.11
C CYS A 20 -2.16 11.84 7.58
N LYS A 21 -1.29 11.22 8.38
CA LYS A 21 -1.49 11.03 9.83
C LYS A 21 -1.41 12.38 10.58
N ASP A 22 -0.43 13.22 10.25
CA ASP A 22 -0.31 14.58 10.78
C ASP A 22 -1.54 15.42 10.39
N LEU A 23 -1.96 15.32 9.12
CA LEU A 23 -3.18 15.96 8.64
C LEU A 23 -4.41 15.53 9.44
N LYS A 24 -4.61 14.21 9.66
CA LYS A 24 -5.70 13.66 10.45
C LYS A 24 -5.70 14.18 11.89
N HIS A 25 -4.52 14.31 12.49
CA HIS A 25 -4.37 14.81 13.85
C HIS A 25 -4.71 16.31 13.97
N LYS A 26 -4.22 17.13 13.02
CA LYS A 26 -4.40 18.58 13.04
C LYS A 26 -5.76 19.06 12.51
N ALA A 27 -6.36 18.30 11.60
CA ALA A 27 -7.63 18.58 10.95
C ALA A 27 -8.53 17.35 10.87
N PRO A 28 -9.03 16.80 11.99
CA PRO A 28 -9.71 15.50 12.06
C PRO A 28 -11.02 15.42 11.27
N SER A 29 -11.63 16.56 10.92
CA SER A 29 -12.86 16.64 10.14
C SER A 29 -12.64 16.54 8.63
N LEU A 30 -11.41 16.60 8.14
CA LEU A 30 -11.13 16.46 6.71
C LEU A 30 -11.51 15.06 6.21
N VAL A 31 -12.07 15.03 5.02
CA VAL A 31 -12.47 13.79 4.33
C VAL A 31 -11.27 13.16 3.60
N SER A 32 -11.45 11.94 3.13
CA SER A 32 -10.45 11.31 2.26
C SER A 32 -10.41 12.03 0.91
N ASP A 33 -9.25 12.56 0.56
CA ASP A 33 -9.01 13.34 -0.67
C ASP A 33 -7.51 13.53 -0.89
N VAL A 34 -7.15 14.26 -1.94
CA VAL A 34 -5.77 14.64 -2.28
C VAL A 34 -5.36 15.89 -1.49
N TYR A 35 -4.24 15.79 -0.78
CA TYR A 35 -3.69 16.87 0.04
C TYR A 35 -2.20 17.06 -0.24
N TRP A 36 -1.71 18.27 0.04
CA TRP A 36 -0.29 18.57 0.00
C TRP A 36 0.39 18.04 1.26
N ILE A 37 1.45 17.27 1.07
CA ILE A 37 2.29 16.74 2.15
C ILE A 37 3.75 17.08 1.90
N ASP A 38 4.50 17.21 3.00
CA ASP A 38 5.92 17.51 3.03
C ASP A 38 6.58 16.70 4.16
N PRO A 39 7.00 15.44 3.88
CA PRO A 39 7.46 14.53 4.94
C PRO A 39 8.73 14.93 5.66
N ASP A 40 9.55 15.82 5.12
CA ASP A 40 10.76 16.32 5.79
C ASP A 40 10.53 17.62 6.55
N GLY A 41 9.40 18.31 6.30
CA GLY A 41 8.98 19.52 7.01
C GLY A 41 9.91 20.73 6.83
N GLY A 42 10.78 20.70 5.83
CA GLY A 42 11.74 21.74 5.55
C GLY A 42 11.20 22.87 4.70
N SER A 43 11.93 23.21 3.64
CA SER A 43 11.44 24.11 2.59
C SER A 43 10.34 23.40 1.80
N HIS A 44 9.16 23.98 1.69
CA HIS A 44 8.03 23.35 0.99
C HIS A 44 8.21 23.23 -0.52
N ASP A 45 9.42 23.44 -1.04
CA ASP A 45 9.72 23.30 -2.46
C ASP A 45 9.54 21.87 -2.98
N ASN A 46 9.80 20.88 -2.12
CA ASN A 46 9.64 19.45 -2.40
C ASN A 46 8.30 18.87 -1.92
N ALA A 47 7.40 19.71 -1.36
CA ALA A 47 6.05 19.29 -1.04
C ALA A 47 5.31 18.79 -2.28
N PHE A 48 4.55 17.73 -2.13
CA PHE A 48 3.83 17.08 -3.20
C PHE A 48 2.40 16.70 -2.78
N GLN A 49 1.55 16.44 -3.78
CA GLN A 49 0.20 15.95 -3.53
C GLN A 49 0.19 14.44 -3.34
N ALA A 50 -0.62 13.96 -2.39
CA ALA A 50 -0.87 12.55 -2.15
C ALA A 50 -2.33 12.33 -1.72
N TYR A 51 -2.90 11.21 -2.08
CA TYR A 51 -4.22 10.81 -1.60
C TYR A 51 -4.13 10.34 -0.16
N CYS A 52 -4.96 10.95 0.70
CA CYS A 52 -5.08 10.60 2.12
C CYS A 52 -6.42 9.89 2.37
N ASP A 53 -6.38 8.64 2.84
CA ASP A 53 -7.55 7.97 3.39
C ASP A 53 -7.70 8.37 4.88
N GLN A 54 -8.68 9.19 5.15
CA GLN A 54 -8.96 9.76 6.48
C GLN A 54 -10.00 8.96 7.27
N GLN A 55 -10.51 7.86 6.71
CA GLN A 55 -11.63 7.12 7.28
C GLN A 55 -11.28 5.69 7.67
N THR A 56 -10.58 4.96 6.80
CA THR A 56 -10.29 3.53 7.01
C THR A 56 -9.42 3.33 8.25
N ASP A 57 -9.87 2.48 9.17
CA ASP A 57 -9.11 2.07 10.36
C ASP A 57 -8.51 3.24 11.16
N GLY A 58 -9.33 4.26 11.42
CA GLY A 58 -8.94 5.48 12.13
C GLY A 58 -8.31 6.56 11.26
N GLY A 59 -8.08 6.30 9.98
CA GLY A 59 -7.58 7.27 9.01
C GLY A 59 -6.09 7.60 9.13
N GLY A 60 -5.69 8.66 8.45
CA GLY A 60 -4.30 9.11 8.42
C GLY A 60 -3.39 8.28 7.51
N TRP A 61 -3.95 7.59 6.53
CA TRP A 61 -3.24 6.73 5.60
C TRP A 61 -2.87 7.46 4.32
N THR A 62 -1.60 7.47 3.96
CA THR A 62 -1.08 8.05 2.71
C THR A 62 -0.99 6.95 1.65
N LEU A 63 -1.65 7.10 0.52
CA LEU A 63 -1.56 6.16 -0.60
C LEU A 63 -0.17 6.25 -1.23
N VAL A 64 0.57 5.15 -1.20
CA VAL A 64 1.93 5.07 -1.74
C VAL A 64 2.03 4.18 -2.98
N TRP A 65 1.07 3.28 -3.18
CA TRP A 65 1.03 2.41 -4.34
C TRP A 65 -0.40 1.97 -4.67
N SER A 66 -0.81 2.24 -5.91
CA SER A 66 -2.03 1.71 -6.53
C SER A 66 -1.63 0.81 -7.69
N TYR A 67 -2.13 -0.43 -7.72
CA TYR A 67 -1.72 -1.44 -8.68
C TYR A 67 -2.88 -2.28 -9.19
N THR A 68 -2.70 -2.84 -10.38
CA THR A 68 -3.56 -3.86 -10.98
C THR A 68 -2.73 -5.10 -11.32
N PHE A 69 -3.23 -5.99 -12.16
CA PHE A 69 -2.58 -7.26 -12.50
C PHE A 69 -2.43 -7.41 -14.00
N THR A 70 -1.34 -8.05 -14.45
CA THR A 70 -1.09 -8.27 -15.89
C THR A 70 -2.04 -9.29 -16.49
N ALA A 71 -2.49 -10.29 -15.71
CA ALA A 71 -3.37 -11.36 -16.17
C ALA A 71 -4.30 -11.84 -15.04
N TYR A 72 -5.36 -11.09 -14.78
CA TYR A 72 -6.30 -11.38 -13.69
C TYR A 72 -6.97 -12.76 -13.80
N TYR A 73 -7.35 -13.17 -15.00
CA TYR A 73 -8.09 -14.43 -15.19
C TYR A 73 -7.27 -15.68 -14.91
N SER A 74 -5.97 -15.60 -15.03
CA SER A 74 -5.08 -16.74 -14.91
C SER A 74 -4.35 -16.86 -13.58
N PHE A 75 -4.60 -16.08 -12.60
CA PHE A 75 -3.95 -15.96 -11.27
C PHE A 75 -3.07 -17.14 -10.76
N THR A 76 -2.92 -18.17 -11.52
CA THR A 76 -2.06 -19.34 -11.30
C THR A 76 -0.93 -19.43 -12.30
N SER A 77 -0.83 -18.50 -13.25
CA SER A 77 0.18 -18.51 -14.29
C SER A 77 1.29 -17.51 -14.03
N SER A 78 2.42 -17.72 -14.69
CA SER A 78 3.57 -16.81 -14.68
C SER A 78 3.31 -15.43 -15.29
N SER A 79 2.14 -15.20 -15.87
CA SER A 79 1.74 -13.91 -16.44
C SER A 79 1.07 -12.94 -15.44
N ASN A 80 0.92 -13.34 -14.20
CA ASN A 80 0.12 -12.64 -13.19
C ASN A 80 0.93 -11.70 -12.30
N ALA A 81 1.68 -10.80 -12.88
CA ALA A 81 2.46 -9.82 -12.13
C ALA A 81 1.61 -8.64 -11.63
N VAL A 82 1.97 -8.10 -10.49
CA VAL A 82 1.44 -6.85 -9.95
C VAL A 82 2.06 -5.66 -10.70
N THR A 83 1.26 -4.75 -11.21
CA THR A 83 1.73 -3.66 -12.07
C THR A 83 1.00 -2.32 -11.81
N PRO A 84 1.68 -1.15 -11.87
CA PRO A 84 3.14 -0.99 -11.97
C PRO A 84 3.84 -1.45 -10.70
N ARG A 85 5.16 -1.67 -10.77
CA ARG A 85 5.98 -1.94 -9.60
C ARG A 85 6.58 -0.66 -9.01
N PRO A 86 6.76 -0.57 -7.69
CA PRO A 86 7.56 0.49 -7.07
C PRO A 86 9.05 0.35 -7.38
N SER A 87 9.82 1.40 -7.07
CA SER A 87 11.29 1.45 -7.23
C SER A 87 12.07 0.72 -6.13
N TRP A 88 11.48 -0.28 -5.48
CA TRP A 88 12.18 -1.10 -4.49
C TRP A 88 13.16 -2.09 -5.11
N LEU A 89 14.03 -2.68 -4.29
CA LEU A 89 15.01 -3.68 -4.73
C LEU A 89 14.30 -5.01 -5.06
N GLY A 90 14.75 -5.67 -6.14
CA GLY A 90 14.24 -6.96 -6.57
C GLY A 90 14.43 -7.18 -8.08
N TYR A 91 14.27 -8.43 -8.54
CA TYR A 91 14.30 -8.76 -9.95
C TYR A 91 12.89 -8.67 -10.55
N PHE A 92 12.70 -7.68 -11.42
CA PHE A 92 11.39 -7.35 -11.99
C PHE A 92 11.51 -7.12 -13.50
N ALA A 93 11.74 -8.18 -14.25
CA ALA A 93 12.12 -8.05 -15.67
C ALA A 93 10.99 -7.48 -16.57
N ASN A 94 9.71 -7.70 -16.22
CA ASN A 94 8.62 -7.58 -17.18
C ASN A 94 7.53 -6.58 -16.79
N THR A 95 7.68 -5.85 -15.68
CA THR A 95 6.65 -4.96 -15.17
C THR A 95 7.12 -3.51 -15.16
N ARG A 96 6.25 -2.63 -15.63
CA ARG A 96 6.50 -1.18 -15.67
C ARG A 96 6.88 -0.66 -14.29
N LEU A 97 8.00 0.05 -14.19
CA LEU A 97 8.39 0.81 -13.01
C LEU A 97 7.57 2.12 -12.93
N SER A 98 7.15 2.49 -11.74
CA SER A 98 6.63 3.83 -11.45
C SER A 98 7.35 4.46 -10.26
N THR A 99 7.50 5.78 -10.31
CA THR A 99 7.93 6.65 -9.20
C THR A 99 6.98 7.83 -9.03
N THR A 100 5.82 7.77 -9.68
CA THR A 100 4.78 8.80 -9.63
C THR A 100 3.84 8.54 -8.46
N VAL A 101 3.51 9.56 -7.70
CA VAL A 101 2.58 9.46 -6.57
C VAL A 101 1.16 9.17 -7.10
N PRO A 102 0.48 8.11 -6.65
CA PRO A 102 -0.91 7.87 -7.02
C PRO A 102 -1.83 8.86 -6.31
N LEU A 103 -2.77 9.46 -7.03
CA LEU A 103 -3.70 10.45 -6.50
C LEU A 103 -5.10 9.90 -6.23
N ASN A 104 -5.35 8.62 -6.55
CA ASN A 104 -6.53 7.87 -6.16
C ASN A 104 -6.27 6.35 -6.22
N GLU A 105 -7.21 5.56 -5.73
CA GLU A 105 -7.07 4.11 -5.61
C GLU A 105 -7.02 3.35 -6.95
N THR A 106 -7.31 4.00 -8.07
CA THR A 106 -7.29 3.43 -9.42
C THR A 106 -6.32 4.15 -10.38
N ASP A 107 -5.51 5.04 -9.85
CA ASP A 107 -4.46 5.76 -10.59
C ASP A 107 -3.16 4.94 -10.68
N TYR A 108 -3.21 3.72 -10.98
CA TYR A 108 -2.15 2.70 -11.04
C TYR A 108 -0.73 3.25 -11.21
N GLN A 109 -0.20 3.80 -10.13
CA GLN A 109 1.12 4.41 -9.98
C GLN A 109 1.76 3.96 -8.66
N ALA A 110 3.05 4.18 -8.49
CA ALA A 110 3.75 3.94 -7.24
C ALA A 110 4.65 5.13 -6.90
N MET A 111 4.50 5.69 -5.72
CA MET A 111 5.42 6.68 -5.17
C MET A 111 6.83 6.10 -5.09
N ASN A 112 7.86 6.93 -5.29
CA ASN A 112 9.24 6.50 -5.10
C ASN A 112 9.41 5.81 -3.74
N PHE A 113 9.90 4.58 -3.76
CA PHE A 113 9.98 3.74 -2.56
C PHE A 113 10.82 4.36 -1.43
N SER A 114 11.85 5.15 -1.77
CA SER A 114 12.67 5.83 -0.76
C SER A 114 11.89 6.79 0.13
N LEU A 115 10.75 7.31 -0.35
CA LEU A 115 9.89 8.23 0.40
C LEU A 115 8.96 7.50 1.39
N TRP A 116 8.66 6.21 1.19
CA TRP A 116 7.70 5.51 2.05
C TRP A 116 8.10 5.55 3.52
N ARG A 117 9.39 5.37 3.81
CA ARG A 117 9.94 5.39 5.18
C ARG A 117 9.83 6.75 5.88
N THR A 118 9.74 7.84 5.12
CA THR A 118 9.57 9.19 5.69
C THR A 118 8.11 9.48 6.04
N ILE A 119 7.17 8.77 5.40
CA ILE A 119 5.74 8.90 5.66
C ILE A 119 5.34 8.16 6.93
N GLY A 120 5.84 6.93 7.13
CA GLY A 120 5.46 6.15 8.31
C GLY A 120 6.03 4.74 8.35
N LYS A 121 5.51 3.95 9.28
CA LYS A 121 5.97 2.57 9.54
C LYS A 121 4.85 1.54 9.52
N GLU A 122 3.61 1.96 9.76
CA GLU A 122 2.44 1.10 9.63
C GLU A 122 1.99 1.07 8.17
N PHE A 123 1.44 -0.04 7.71
CA PHE A 123 0.89 -0.12 6.37
C PHE A 123 -0.50 -0.75 6.36
N LEU A 124 -1.32 -0.30 5.42
CA LEU A 124 -2.64 -0.82 5.14
C LEU A 124 -2.66 -1.32 3.69
N ILE A 125 -3.18 -2.52 3.48
CA ILE A 125 -3.48 -3.05 2.16
C ILE A 125 -4.99 -3.08 1.97
N LYS A 126 -5.46 -2.44 0.90
CA LYS A 126 -6.84 -2.50 0.42
C LYS A 126 -6.86 -3.21 -0.93
N SER A 127 -7.89 -3.99 -1.19
CA SER A 127 -8.09 -4.66 -2.47
C SER A 127 -9.58 -4.91 -2.71
N ASN A 128 -10.00 -4.89 -3.96
CA ASN A 128 -11.37 -5.30 -4.31
C ASN A 128 -11.49 -6.81 -4.59
N ILE A 129 -10.39 -7.55 -4.53
CA ILE A 129 -10.37 -9.01 -4.74
C ILE A 129 -9.88 -9.79 -3.51
N ASN A 130 -9.37 -9.10 -2.48
CA ASN A 130 -8.82 -9.72 -1.29
C ASN A 130 -9.08 -8.89 -0.03
N ASN A 131 -8.92 -9.52 1.14
CA ASN A 131 -9.16 -8.90 2.44
C ASN A 131 -8.27 -7.69 2.67
N TRP A 132 -8.82 -6.67 3.32
CA TRP A 132 -8.06 -5.51 3.76
C TRP A 132 -7.40 -5.80 5.09
N ILE A 133 -6.13 -5.50 5.19
CA ILE A 133 -5.33 -5.72 6.40
C ILE A 133 -4.53 -4.48 6.75
N ALA A 134 -4.47 -4.17 8.04
CA ALA A 134 -3.57 -3.15 8.58
C ALA A 134 -2.49 -3.82 9.43
N CYS A 135 -1.23 -3.45 9.22
CA CYS A 135 -0.08 -4.09 9.83
C CYS A 135 0.84 -3.07 10.50
N LYS A 136 1.35 -3.47 11.67
CA LYS A 136 2.43 -2.77 12.40
C LYS A 136 3.71 -3.57 12.27
N ASN A 137 4.83 -2.84 12.20
CA ASN A 137 6.15 -3.45 12.21
C ASN A 137 6.44 -4.14 13.55
N GLY A 138 7.07 -5.30 13.46
CA GLY A 138 7.80 -5.95 14.54
C GLY A 138 9.29 -5.88 14.23
N THR A 139 9.93 -7.04 14.11
CA THR A 139 11.31 -7.12 13.58
C THR A 139 11.34 -6.98 12.06
N GLY A 140 10.21 -7.28 11.38
CA GLY A 140 10.00 -7.07 9.94
C GLY A 140 9.47 -5.68 9.62
N ASN A 141 9.76 -5.19 8.40
CA ASN A 141 9.41 -3.84 7.99
C ASN A 141 9.27 -3.73 6.46
N LEU A 142 8.06 -3.45 5.98
CA LEU A 142 7.78 -3.29 4.55
C LEU A 142 8.52 -2.10 3.95
N VAL A 143 8.47 -0.93 4.60
CA VAL A 143 9.04 0.33 4.06
C VAL A 143 10.56 0.37 4.09
N GLN A 144 11.21 -0.60 4.74
CA GLN A 144 12.66 -0.82 4.71
C GLN A 144 13.05 -2.15 4.05
N GLN A 145 12.08 -2.94 3.61
CA GLN A 145 12.26 -4.31 3.09
C GLN A 145 13.05 -5.22 4.05
N LYS A 146 12.85 -5.05 5.34
CA LYS A 146 13.51 -5.88 6.35
C LYS A 146 12.65 -7.09 6.70
N THR A 147 13.18 -8.29 6.48
CA THR A 147 12.54 -9.55 6.85
C THR A 147 12.36 -9.67 8.37
N GLY A 148 11.19 -10.14 8.80
CA GLY A 148 10.90 -10.39 10.22
C GLY A 148 9.41 -10.43 10.52
N SER A 149 9.07 -10.44 11.81
CA SER A 149 7.69 -10.48 12.31
C SER A 149 6.96 -9.16 12.09
N ILE A 150 5.67 -9.25 11.83
CA ILE A 150 4.73 -8.12 11.78
C ILE A 150 3.47 -8.50 12.57
N THR A 151 2.69 -7.51 12.98
CA THR A 151 1.39 -7.72 13.61
C THR A 151 0.32 -7.11 12.75
N CYS A 152 -0.55 -7.94 12.18
CA CYS A 152 -1.62 -7.51 11.31
C CYS A 152 -2.99 -7.77 11.93
N LYS A 153 -3.96 -6.96 11.53
CA LYS A 153 -5.39 -7.16 11.81
C LYS A 153 -6.21 -7.10 10.53
N LEU A 154 -7.31 -7.84 10.52
CA LEU A 154 -8.31 -7.74 9.47
C LEU A 154 -9.07 -6.41 9.64
N VAL A 155 -9.14 -5.61 8.57
CA VAL A 155 -9.90 -4.34 8.52
C VAL A 155 -11.23 -4.56 7.82
N LYS A 156 -11.23 -5.29 6.70
CA LYS A 156 -12.43 -5.64 5.95
C LYS A 156 -12.29 -7.00 5.30
N GLN A 157 -13.27 -7.85 5.48
CA GLN A 157 -13.35 -9.12 4.78
C GLN A 157 -13.97 -8.89 3.39
N VAL A 158 -13.26 -9.31 2.35
CA VAL A 158 -13.67 -9.24 0.94
C VAL A 158 -13.84 -10.65 0.37
N SER A 159 -12.92 -11.56 0.69
CA SER A 159 -12.99 -12.97 0.32
C SER A 159 -13.42 -13.82 1.52
N ASN A 160 -14.34 -14.75 1.32
CA ASN A 160 -14.75 -15.71 2.35
C ASN A 160 -13.76 -16.86 2.53
N GLN A 161 -12.72 -16.94 1.69
CA GLN A 161 -11.65 -17.91 1.83
C GLN A 161 -10.82 -17.55 3.06
N CYS A 162 -10.58 -18.54 3.93
CA CYS A 162 -9.73 -18.40 5.12
C CYS A 162 -10.05 -17.17 5.98
N ALA A 163 -11.32 -17.02 6.36
CA ALA A 163 -11.77 -15.95 7.24
C ALA A 163 -10.90 -15.89 8.53
N GLY A 164 -10.51 -14.69 8.92
CA GLY A 164 -9.71 -14.45 10.13
C GLY A 164 -8.21 -14.72 10.00
N VAL A 165 -7.72 -15.21 8.88
CA VAL A 165 -6.28 -15.36 8.64
C VAL A 165 -5.69 -14.00 8.27
N VAL A 166 -4.58 -13.64 8.94
CA VAL A 166 -3.80 -12.42 8.66
C VAL A 166 -2.31 -12.76 8.60
N PRO A 167 -1.49 -11.97 7.88
CA PRO A 167 -0.05 -12.17 7.87
C PRO A 167 0.58 -11.97 9.26
N THR A 168 1.64 -12.74 9.53
CA THR A 168 2.43 -12.65 10.76
C THR A 168 3.90 -12.32 10.50
N SER A 169 4.33 -12.37 9.25
CA SER A 169 5.69 -12.02 8.87
C SER A 169 5.78 -11.34 7.51
N PHE A 170 6.81 -10.53 7.37
CA PHE A 170 7.27 -9.92 6.13
C PHE A 170 8.57 -10.58 5.68
N ARG A 171 8.70 -10.86 4.39
CA ARG A 171 9.95 -11.32 3.78
C ARG A 171 10.27 -10.48 2.54
N SER A 172 11.53 -10.09 2.43
CA SER A 172 12.08 -9.56 1.19
C SER A 172 12.68 -10.72 0.41
N LEU A 173 12.07 -11.09 -0.69
CA LEU A 173 12.55 -12.11 -1.61
C LEU A 173 13.24 -11.47 -2.80
N TYR A 174 14.02 -12.28 -3.53
CA TYR A 174 14.66 -11.86 -4.79
C TYR A 174 13.64 -11.34 -5.82
N THR A 175 12.44 -11.90 -5.85
CA THR A 175 11.36 -11.54 -6.78
C THR A 175 10.44 -10.44 -6.28
N GLY A 176 10.62 -9.98 -5.06
CA GLY A 176 9.82 -8.91 -4.44
C GLY A 176 9.38 -9.22 -3.03
N PRO A 177 8.73 -8.25 -2.37
CA PRO A 177 8.22 -8.42 -1.02
C PRO A 177 7.09 -9.45 -0.96
N VAL A 178 7.03 -10.13 0.19
CA VAL A 178 5.99 -11.11 0.50
C VAL A 178 5.51 -10.93 1.93
N LEU A 179 4.21 -10.98 2.13
CA LEU A 179 3.60 -11.16 3.43
C LEU A 179 3.24 -12.65 3.60
N GLN A 180 3.52 -13.21 4.77
CA GLN A 180 3.27 -14.61 5.06
C GLN A 180 2.38 -14.77 6.29
N ALA A 181 1.49 -15.78 6.23
CA ALA A 181 0.85 -16.41 7.36
C ALA A 181 1.51 -17.78 7.59
N SER A 182 0.84 -18.91 7.33
CA SER A 182 1.46 -20.23 7.28
C SER A 182 2.32 -20.46 6.03
N SER A 183 2.01 -19.77 4.95
CA SER A 183 2.74 -19.73 3.68
C SER A 183 2.58 -18.32 3.11
N TYR A 184 2.76 -18.14 1.78
CA TYR A 184 2.58 -16.84 1.14
C TYR A 184 1.14 -16.35 1.29
N TYR A 185 0.97 -15.10 1.68
CA TYR A 185 -0.33 -14.44 1.86
C TYR A 185 -0.56 -13.37 0.78
N TYR A 186 0.31 -12.36 0.71
CA TYR A 186 0.41 -11.41 -0.38
C TYR A 186 1.78 -11.53 -1.02
N PHE A 187 1.81 -11.73 -2.30
CA PHE A 187 3.02 -11.80 -3.10
C PHE A 187 3.03 -10.63 -4.07
N PHE A 188 3.98 -9.72 -3.91
CA PHE A 188 4.08 -8.50 -4.71
C PHE A 188 5.11 -8.62 -5.83
N ASP A 189 5.12 -9.74 -6.51
CA ASP A 189 6.04 -10.00 -7.61
C ASP A 189 5.69 -9.14 -8.82
N GLY A 190 6.64 -8.34 -9.29
CA GLY A 190 6.56 -7.60 -10.53
C GLY A 190 7.05 -8.38 -11.75
N SER A 191 7.36 -9.67 -11.62
CA SER A 191 7.80 -10.54 -12.72
C SER A 191 6.70 -11.48 -13.17
N THR A 192 6.55 -11.64 -14.49
CA THR A 192 5.65 -12.64 -15.08
C THR A 192 6.27 -14.03 -15.19
N GLN A 193 7.49 -14.24 -14.69
CA GLN A 193 8.25 -15.49 -14.81
C GLN A 193 7.95 -16.50 -13.71
N TYR A 194 7.29 -16.09 -12.63
CA TYR A 194 7.04 -16.93 -11.47
C TYR A 194 5.57 -17.34 -11.35
N TYR A 195 5.33 -18.53 -10.82
CA TYR A 195 4.02 -19.17 -10.75
C TYR A 195 3.27 -18.91 -9.44
N TYR A 196 3.77 -18.04 -8.59
CA TYR A 196 3.12 -17.79 -7.31
C TYR A 196 1.85 -16.94 -7.49
N PRO A 197 0.75 -17.29 -6.81
CA PRO A 197 -0.43 -16.45 -6.79
C PRO A 197 -0.11 -15.13 -6.13
N THR A 198 -0.53 -14.04 -6.77
CA THR A 198 -0.25 -12.67 -6.30
C THR A 198 -0.98 -12.34 -5.00
N HIS A 199 -2.12 -12.95 -4.78
CA HIS A 199 -2.90 -12.83 -3.55
C HIS A 199 -3.37 -14.21 -3.09
N ASP A 200 -3.06 -14.56 -1.85
CA ASP A 200 -3.46 -15.83 -1.25
C ASP A 200 -3.87 -15.61 0.21
N PRO A 201 -5.14 -15.25 0.49
CA PRO A 201 -5.57 -14.94 1.85
C PRO A 201 -5.47 -16.11 2.82
N CYS A 202 -5.28 -17.33 2.32
CA CYS A 202 -5.06 -18.50 3.18
C CYS A 202 -3.60 -18.76 3.50
N GLY A 203 -2.67 -18.12 2.81
CA GLY A 203 -1.26 -18.43 2.95
C GLY A 203 -0.91 -19.88 2.57
N ARG A 204 -1.61 -20.46 1.59
CA ARG A 204 -1.48 -21.85 1.15
C ARG A 204 -0.92 -22.01 -0.26
N ASN A 205 -0.45 -20.92 -0.84
CA ASN A 205 0.04 -20.88 -2.22
C ASN A 205 -1.03 -21.28 -3.26
N GLN A 206 -2.27 -20.83 -3.04
CA GLN A 206 -3.43 -21.16 -3.85
C GLN A 206 -4.20 -19.93 -4.26
N ALA A 207 -4.26 -19.40 -5.32
CA ALA A 207 -5.00 -18.23 -5.80
C ALA A 207 -6.45 -18.10 -5.23
N ASN A 208 -6.56 -17.70 -3.96
CA ASN A 208 -7.80 -17.65 -3.17
C ASN A 208 -8.54 -16.29 -3.21
N GLN A 209 -8.13 -15.37 -4.06
CA GLN A 209 -8.81 -14.10 -4.28
C GLN A 209 -10.18 -14.29 -4.95
N LEU A 210 -11.05 -13.27 -4.86
CA LEU A 210 -12.29 -13.24 -5.63
C LEU A 210 -11.99 -13.32 -7.13
N LYS A 211 -12.87 -13.99 -7.87
CA LYS A 211 -12.81 -14.14 -9.32
C LYS A 211 -13.91 -13.30 -9.98
N GLY A 212 -13.73 -12.95 -11.26
CA GLY A 212 -14.74 -12.23 -12.04
C GLY A 212 -15.03 -10.80 -11.59
N VAL A 213 -14.17 -10.19 -10.80
CA VAL A 213 -14.33 -8.80 -10.34
C VAL A 213 -13.88 -7.85 -11.44
N ALA A 214 -14.71 -6.85 -11.75
CA ALA A 214 -14.33 -5.80 -12.69
C ALA A 214 -13.20 -4.93 -12.10
N ASN A 215 -12.23 -4.55 -12.94
CA ASN A 215 -11.09 -3.71 -12.58
C ASN A 215 -10.38 -4.20 -11.30
N PRO A 216 -9.86 -5.44 -11.27
CA PRO A 216 -9.19 -6.00 -10.10
C PRO A 216 -7.94 -5.20 -9.76
N HIS A 217 -7.88 -4.69 -8.53
CA HIS A 217 -6.79 -3.82 -8.08
C HIS A 217 -6.52 -3.97 -6.59
N GLY A 218 -5.41 -3.39 -6.19
CA GLY A 218 -5.06 -3.23 -4.79
C GLY A 218 -4.26 -1.96 -4.56
N ASN A 219 -4.17 -1.58 -3.29
CA ASN A 219 -3.54 -0.35 -2.85
C ASN A 219 -2.72 -0.60 -1.60
N ILE A 220 -1.56 0.01 -1.51
CA ILE A 220 -0.79 0.10 -0.27
C ILE A 220 -0.79 1.54 0.21
N PHE A 221 -1.13 1.68 1.48
CA PHE A 221 -1.04 2.94 2.22
C PHE A 221 -0.03 2.81 3.34
N VAL A 222 0.58 3.91 3.74
CA VAL A 222 1.54 4.01 4.85
C VAL A 222 1.14 5.14 5.79
N ARG A 223 1.37 4.91 7.11
CA ARG A 223 1.16 5.96 8.13
C ARG A 223 2.11 5.82 9.32
#